data_7cc43b2eb70a0c9fbb2777243625358c
#
_entry.id   7cc43b2eb70a0c9fbb2777243625358c
#
_cell.length_a   1.000
_cell.length_b   1.000
_cell.length_c   1.000
_cell.angle_alpha   90.00
_cell.angle_beta   90.00
_cell.angle_gamma   90.00
#
_symmetry.space_group_name_H-M   'P 1'
#
loop_
_entity.id
_entity.type
_entity.pdbx_description
1 polymer ?
#
loop_
_entity_poly.entity_id
_entity_poly.type
_entity_poly.pdbx_seq_one_letter_code
_entity_poly.pdbx_strand_id
1 'polypeptide(L)'
;MPVLLLVVFINFVGIGALIPVLPYTVIETLGLSATVMTLLLASFAFAMFLSNPLLGRLSDYIGRRPVLIVSLGVNVLAHIWFAFSSDIVQMFAARILAGLAAGNTGVIQAMIADRVAAKDRARYMGLFGAAIGTGFVAGPALGGLFSGLGDGPLHQAPFLLAAGFGIIALVLSMRLRESAAKAPAEKAPPTPLGVRIMTVLRSELALYALAFFCLNLSFAQVEASFILLLRDYLDFGATQTGWLFTYIGVCIVLVQAGLINIAVKWFGEVGTVGFGASLLLFGQIITALLSVGFLIGDAYPLAQIVLTTTAVCFGFGFSNPALSAAASNAAGKTTMGGALGTVQGFASLGQVAGLVLAGPLYQLGGSHYPFGFGACTTFILLIVVIVLKRRPTIKAA
;
A
#
# COMPACT_ATOMS: atom_id res chain seq x y z
N MET A 1 -9.00 14.65 17.44
CA MET A 1 -9.18 13.74 16.29
C MET A 1 -8.81 14.39 14.93
N PRO A 2 -9.33 15.58 14.53
CA PRO A 2 -8.99 16.15 13.22
C PRO A 2 -7.48 16.30 12.98
N VAL A 3 -6.72 16.76 13.96
CA VAL A 3 -5.26 16.90 13.86
C VAL A 3 -4.58 15.57 13.57
N LEU A 4 -5.00 14.47 14.19
CA LEU A 4 -4.42 13.15 13.97
C LEU A 4 -4.69 12.64 12.54
N LEU A 5 -5.91 12.83 12.03
CA LEU A 5 -6.27 12.50 10.65
C LEU A 5 -5.53 13.37 9.64
N LEU A 6 -5.35 14.65 9.96
CA LEU A 6 -4.54 15.56 9.13
C LEU A 6 -3.07 15.15 9.09
N VAL A 7 -2.49 14.73 10.22
CA VAL A 7 -1.12 14.16 10.28
C VAL A 7 -1.00 12.93 9.37
N VAL A 8 -1.99 12.04 9.40
CA VAL A 8 -2.03 10.87 8.51
C VAL A 8 -2.06 11.30 7.04
N PHE A 9 -3.00 12.16 6.67
CA PHE A 9 -3.13 12.66 5.31
C PHE A 9 -1.80 13.26 4.80
N ILE A 10 -1.22 14.20 5.56
CA ILE A 10 0.03 14.87 5.18
C ILE A 10 1.19 13.88 5.06
N ASN A 11 1.30 12.91 5.97
CA ASN A 11 2.33 11.88 5.91
C ASN A 11 2.21 11.04 4.64
N PHE A 12 0.99 10.64 4.27
CA PHE A 12 0.76 9.84 3.06
C PHE A 12 0.85 10.65 1.76
N VAL A 13 0.57 11.95 1.79
CA VAL A 13 0.91 12.86 0.66
C VAL A 13 2.43 12.82 0.41
N GLY A 14 3.25 12.94 1.45
CA GLY A 14 4.71 12.87 1.33
C GLY A 14 5.19 11.53 0.75
N ILE A 15 4.65 10.41 1.24
CA ILE A 15 4.98 9.07 0.72
C ILE A 15 4.54 8.93 -0.75
N GLY A 16 3.33 9.35 -1.09
CA GLY A 16 2.78 9.26 -2.43
C GLY A 16 3.53 10.12 -3.46
N ALA A 17 4.06 11.27 -3.04
CA ALA A 17 4.80 12.18 -3.93
C ALA A 17 6.07 11.55 -4.54
N LEU A 18 6.60 10.51 -3.91
CA LEU A 18 7.82 9.84 -4.37
C LEU A 18 7.59 8.80 -5.45
N ILE A 19 6.36 8.25 -5.53
CA ILE A 19 6.04 7.13 -6.41
C ILE A 19 6.37 7.42 -7.88
N PRO A 20 5.91 8.51 -8.51
CA PRO A 20 6.12 8.73 -9.93
C PRO A 20 7.54 9.13 -10.29
N VAL A 21 8.39 9.45 -9.32
CA VAL A 21 9.74 10.03 -9.56
C VAL A 21 10.84 9.00 -9.47
N LEU A 22 10.72 8.01 -8.59
CA LEU A 22 11.76 7.01 -8.34
C LEU A 22 12.24 6.26 -9.59
N PRO A 23 11.36 5.78 -10.49
CA PRO A 23 11.81 5.08 -11.69
C PRO A 23 12.68 5.95 -12.61
N TYR A 24 12.27 7.20 -12.81
CA TYR A 24 13.03 8.14 -13.66
C TYR A 24 14.39 8.47 -13.05
N THR A 25 14.45 8.63 -11.72
CA THR A 25 15.72 8.84 -11.01
C THR A 25 16.64 7.64 -11.15
N VAL A 26 16.15 6.43 -10.88
CA VAL A 26 17.01 5.23 -10.85
C VAL A 26 17.42 4.81 -12.25
N ILE A 27 16.50 4.85 -13.22
CA ILE A 27 16.76 4.32 -14.56
C ILE A 27 17.36 5.38 -15.48
N GLU A 28 16.78 6.58 -15.53
CA GLU A 28 17.23 7.61 -16.47
C GLU A 28 18.41 8.42 -15.94
N THR A 29 18.38 8.82 -14.67
CA THR A 29 19.46 9.64 -14.10
C THR A 29 20.68 8.81 -13.70
N LEU A 30 20.48 7.62 -13.08
CA LEU A 30 21.57 6.77 -12.62
C LEU A 30 21.95 5.67 -13.60
N GLY A 31 21.18 5.45 -14.68
CA GLY A 31 21.43 4.41 -15.67
C GLY A 31 21.32 2.97 -15.12
N LEU A 32 20.58 2.79 -14.01
CA LEU A 32 20.47 1.49 -13.35
C LEU A 32 19.26 0.70 -13.86
N SER A 33 19.23 -0.58 -13.55
CA SER A 33 18.21 -1.49 -14.05
C SER A 33 16.85 -1.35 -13.32
N ALA A 34 15.77 -1.80 -13.99
CA ALA A 34 14.44 -1.90 -13.40
C ALA A 34 14.44 -2.78 -12.14
N THR A 35 15.29 -3.80 -12.07
CA THR A 35 15.46 -4.63 -10.86
C THR A 35 15.95 -3.80 -9.67
N VAL A 36 16.92 -2.93 -9.85
CA VAL A 36 17.43 -2.05 -8.78
C VAL A 36 16.33 -1.11 -8.30
N MET A 37 15.54 -0.54 -9.23
CA MET A 37 14.40 0.31 -8.92
C MET A 37 13.35 -0.42 -8.07
N THR A 38 12.93 -1.62 -8.47
CA THR A 38 11.92 -2.37 -7.73
C THR A 38 12.44 -2.87 -6.38
N LEU A 39 13.72 -3.23 -6.27
CA LEU A 39 14.36 -3.55 -5.01
C LEU A 39 14.43 -2.34 -4.07
N LEU A 40 14.62 -1.14 -4.61
CA LEU A 40 14.59 0.10 -3.82
C LEU A 40 13.19 0.34 -3.23
N LEU A 41 12.12 0.08 -4.00
CA LEU A 41 10.73 0.10 -3.49
C LEU A 41 10.51 -1.01 -2.45
N ALA A 42 10.96 -2.22 -2.74
CA ALA A 42 10.83 -3.37 -1.84
C ALA A 42 11.55 -3.15 -0.50
N SER A 43 12.72 -2.48 -0.51
CA SER A 43 13.48 -2.19 0.71
C SER A 43 12.71 -1.32 1.71
N PHE A 44 11.99 -0.31 1.23
CA PHE A 44 11.09 0.50 2.05
C PHE A 44 9.93 -0.34 2.60
N ALA A 45 9.23 -1.09 1.75
CA ALA A 45 8.09 -1.91 2.15
C ALA A 45 8.50 -3.00 3.16
N PHE A 46 9.66 -3.63 2.97
CA PHE A 46 10.20 -4.62 3.89
C PHE A 46 10.58 -4.01 5.24
N ALA A 47 11.26 -2.88 5.24
CA ALA A 47 11.62 -2.17 6.47
C ALA A 47 10.35 -1.73 7.25
N MET A 48 9.33 -1.23 6.56
CA MET A 48 8.03 -0.88 7.15
C MET A 48 7.32 -2.10 7.73
N PHE A 49 7.33 -3.22 7.02
CA PHE A 49 6.76 -4.48 7.51
C PHE A 49 7.41 -4.93 8.82
N LEU A 50 8.73 -4.88 8.92
CA LEU A 50 9.47 -5.24 10.14
C LEU A 50 9.21 -4.25 11.28
N SER A 51 9.19 -2.96 10.99
CA SER A 51 9.09 -1.91 12.02
C SER A 51 7.68 -1.74 12.59
N ASN A 52 6.64 -2.03 11.82
CA ASN A 52 5.25 -1.83 12.25
C ASN A 52 4.90 -2.54 13.59
N PRO A 53 5.17 -3.84 13.79
CA PRO A 53 4.95 -4.49 15.08
C PRO A 53 5.91 -4.01 16.18
N LEU A 54 7.12 -3.59 15.81
CA LEU A 54 8.12 -3.11 16.75
C LEU A 54 7.73 -1.74 17.32
N LEU A 55 7.38 -0.79 16.47
CA LEU A 55 6.93 0.54 16.87
C LEU A 55 5.59 0.46 17.63
N GLY A 56 4.70 -0.42 17.22
CA GLY A 56 3.47 -0.70 17.95
C GLY A 56 3.73 -1.10 19.40
N ARG A 57 4.61 -2.08 19.62
CA ARG A 57 5.00 -2.52 20.97
C ARG A 57 5.74 -1.40 21.74
N LEU A 58 6.72 -0.78 21.11
CA LEU A 58 7.47 0.31 21.75
C LEU A 58 6.54 1.40 22.25
N SER A 59 5.50 1.73 21.45
CA SER A 59 4.50 2.74 21.82
C SER A 59 3.59 2.32 22.97
N ASP A 60 3.45 1.02 23.23
CA ASP A 60 2.75 0.51 24.41
C ASP A 60 3.54 0.77 25.73
N TYR A 61 4.89 0.85 25.66
CA TYR A 61 5.78 1.05 26.82
C TYR A 61 6.12 2.51 27.07
N ILE A 62 6.56 3.24 26.06
CA ILE A 62 7.05 4.63 26.22
C ILE A 62 6.00 5.68 25.86
N GLY A 63 4.81 5.26 25.44
CA GLY A 63 3.71 6.13 25.03
C GLY A 63 3.58 6.25 23.51
N ARG A 64 2.36 6.52 23.05
CA ARG A 64 2.02 6.62 21.63
C ARG A 64 2.65 7.86 20.98
N ARG A 65 2.53 9.02 21.67
CA ARG A 65 2.97 10.30 21.15
C ARG A 65 4.49 10.38 20.95
N PRO A 66 5.37 9.99 21.89
CA PRO A 66 6.82 10.01 21.69
C PRO A 66 7.25 9.17 20.51
N VAL A 67 6.71 7.95 20.36
CA VAL A 67 7.04 7.07 19.23
C VAL A 67 6.61 7.70 17.90
N LEU A 68 5.43 8.30 17.82
CA LEU A 68 4.96 9.00 16.63
C LEU A 68 5.85 10.18 16.26
N ILE A 69 6.23 11.03 17.25
CA ILE A 69 7.08 12.19 17.02
C ILE A 69 8.47 11.76 16.51
N VAL A 70 9.09 10.79 17.18
CA VAL A 70 10.43 10.29 16.78
C VAL A 70 10.35 9.67 15.38
N SER A 71 9.36 8.85 15.09
CA SER A 71 9.22 8.24 13.77
C SER A 71 9.00 9.26 12.65
N LEU A 72 8.19 10.30 12.88
CA LEU A 72 8.00 11.38 11.90
C LEU A 72 9.31 12.18 11.71
N GLY A 73 10.07 12.44 12.78
CA GLY A 73 11.37 13.11 12.69
C GLY A 73 12.39 12.30 11.89
N VAL A 74 12.48 10.99 12.15
CA VAL A 74 13.34 10.08 11.37
C VAL A 74 12.91 10.01 9.91
N ASN A 75 11.61 10.01 9.62
CA ASN A 75 11.09 10.02 8.26
C ASN A 75 11.49 11.30 7.51
N VAL A 76 11.38 12.46 8.15
CA VAL A 76 11.86 13.75 7.59
C VAL A 76 13.35 13.69 7.25
N LEU A 77 14.18 13.23 8.19
CA LEU A 77 15.62 13.09 7.96
C LEU A 77 15.94 12.13 6.81
N ALA A 78 15.21 11.02 6.71
CA ALA A 78 15.37 10.06 5.63
C ALA A 78 15.00 10.66 4.26
N HIS A 79 13.95 11.47 4.18
CA HIS A 79 13.58 12.16 2.94
C HIS A 79 14.60 13.24 2.54
N ILE A 80 15.11 14.02 3.50
CA ILE A 80 16.20 14.98 3.27
C ILE A 80 17.46 14.24 2.79
N TRP A 81 17.83 13.15 3.47
CA TRP A 81 18.99 12.35 3.06
C TRP A 81 18.84 11.83 1.63
N PHE A 82 17.68 11.28 1.28
CA PHE A 82 17.43 10.81 -0.08
C PHE A 82 17.51 11.95 -1.11
N ALA A 83 16.97 13.14 -0.80
CA ALA A 83 17.00 14.30 -1.69
C ALA A 83 18.43 14.71 -2.10
N PHE A 84 19.40 14.51 -1.22
CA PHE A 84 20.81 14.83 -1.44
C PHE A 84 21.68 13.60 -1.69
N SER A 85 21.10 12.43 -1.87
CA SER A 85 21.86 11.21 -2.18
C SER A 85 22.39 11.26 -3.61
N SER A 86 23.67 10.93 -3.78
CA SER A 86 24.35 10.91 -5.07
C SER A 86 24.59 9.51 -5.62
N ASP A 87 24.40 8.49 -4.81
CA ASP A 87 24.61 7.09 -5.19
C ASP A 87 23.50 6.18 -4.67
N ILE A 88 23.42 4.99 -5.29
CA ILE A 88 22.35 4.02 -5.01
C ILE A 88 22.40 3.46 -3.58
N VAL A 89 23.59 3.35 -2.96
CA VAL A 89 23.74 2.80 -1.60
C VAL A 89 23.11 3.76 -0.59
N GLN A 90 23.36 5.07 -0.75
CA GLN A 90 22.72 6.10 0.07
C GLN A 90 21.20 6.09 -0.12
N MET A 91 20.72 5.92 -1.37
CA MET A 91 19.29 5.82 -1.66
C MET A 91 18.65 4.61 -0.95
N PHE A 92 19.29 3.44 -0.98
CA PHE A 92 18.81 2.26 -0.24
C PHE A 92 18.81 2.52 1.26
N ALA A 93 19.87 3.09 1.82
CA ALA A 93 19.94 3.39 3.25
C ALA A 93 18.84 4.36 3.68
N ALA A 94 18.62 5.43 2.93
CA ALA A 94 17.55 6.40 3.18
C ALA A 94 16.15 5.76 3.05
N ARG A 95 15.92 4.89 2.07
CA ARG A 95 14.66 4.16 1.90
C ARG A 95 14.37 3.17 3.03
N ILE A 96 15.39 2.44 3.46
CA ILE A 96 15.28 1.55 4.64
C ILE A 96 14.95 2.37 5.89
N LEU A 97 15.65 3.48 6.11
CA LEU A 97 15.40 4.36 7.25
C LEU A 97 13.99 4.95 7.23
N ALA A 98 13.53 5.42 6.05
CA ALA A 98 12.15 5.90 5.85
C ALA A 98 11.13 4.79 6.11
N GLY A 99 11.38 3.56 5.64
CA GLY A 99 10.51 2.40 5.88
C GLY A 99 10.41 2.05 7.35
N LEU A 100 11.54 2.03 8.08
CA LEU A 100 11.55 1.82 9.53
C LEU A 100 10.72 2.89 10.26
N ALA A 101 10.78 4.14 9.83
CA ALA A 101 9.99 5.22 10.37
C ALA A 101 8.50 5.12 10.02
N ALA A 102 8.16 4.69 8.80
CA ALA A 102 6.78 4.56 8.30
C ALA A 102 5.96 3.45 8.99
N GLY A 103 6.59 2.54 9.75
CA GLY A 103 5.91 1.57 10.61
C GLY A 103 5.08 2.17 11.76
N ASN A 104 4.99 3.50 11.85
CA ASN A 104 4.16 4.21 12.82
C ASN A 104 2.65 4.13 12.54
N THR A 105 2.24 3.55 11.42
CA THR A 105 0.82 3.41 11.03
C THR A 105 0.02 2.66 12.09
N GLY A 106 0.58 1.60 12.68
CA GLY A 106 -0.02 0.86 13.78
C GLY A 106 -0.16 1.71 15.06
N VAL A 107 0.81 2.58 15.34
CA VAL A 107 0.78 3.52 16.47
C VAL A 107 -0.38 4.51 16.30
N ILE A 108 -0.56 5.05 15.10
CA ILE A 108 -1.65 5.99 14.79
C ILE A 108 -3.01 5.31 14.95
N GLN A 109 -3.17 4.09 14.43
CA GLN A 109 -4.41 3.31 14.62
C GLN A 109 -4.70 3.07 16.10
N ALA A 110 -3.70 2.74 16.90
CA ALA A 110 -3.83 2.57 18.33
C ALA A 110 -4.24 3.89 19.02
N MET A 111 -3.61 5.03 18.64
CA MET A 111 -3.99 6.36 19.15
C MET A 111 -5.46 6.71 18.85
N ILE A 112 -5.99 6.30 17.70
CA ILE A 112 -7.40 6.47 17.36
C ILE A 112 -8.26 5.57 18.27
N ALA A 113 -7.90 4.29 18.37
CA ALA A 113 -8.66 3.33 19.19
C ALA A 113 -8.72 3.70 20.67
N ASP A 114 -7.64 4.31 21.20
CA ASP A 114 -7.56 4.75 22.60
C ASP A 114 -8.43 5.97 22.91
N ARG A 115 -8.68 6.83 21.91
CA ARG A 115 -9.39 8.11 22.06
C ARG A 115 -10.86 8.09 21.69
N VAL A 116 -11.31 7.02 21.08
CA VAL A 116 -12.67 6.91 20.52
C VAL A 116 -13.45 5.81 21.23
N ALA A 117 -14.70 6.09 21.57
CA ALA A 117 -15.61 5.10 22.14
C ALA A 117 -15.78 3.90 21.18
N ALA A 118 -16.00 2.71 21.74
CA ALA A 118 -16.09 1.48 20.95
C ALA A 118 -17.11 1.55 19.80
N LYS A 119 -18.25 2.22 20.04
CA LYS A 119 -19.30 2.43 19.04
C LYS A 119 -18.88 3.26 17.83
N ASP A 120 -17.90 4.17 17.99
CA ASP A 120 -17.46 5.09 16.95
C ASP A 120 -16.15 4.64 16.26
N ARG A 121 -15.50 3.56 16.76
CA ARG A 121 -14.21 3.07 16.23
C ARG A 121 -14.24 2.79 14.74
N ALA A 122 -15.28 2.09 14.27
CA ALA A 122 -15.40 1.76 12.84
C ALA A 122 -15.42 3.02 11.97
N ARG A 123 -16.14 4.06 12.38
CA ARG A 123 -16.20 5.35 11.69
C ARG A 123 -14.83 6.03 11.61
N TYR A 124 -14.10 6.10 12.72
CA TYR A 124 -12.78 6.76 12.73
C TYR A 124 -11.69 5.94 12.03
N MET A 125 -11.77 4.61 12.03
CA MET A 125 -10.91 3.77 11.19
C MET A 125 -11.22 3.95 9.71
N GLY A 126 -12.48 4.15 9.34
CA GLY A 126 -12.86 4.55 7.98
C GLY A 126 -12.28 5.90 7.58
N LEU A 127 -12.35 6.92 8.46
CA LEU A 127 -11.74 8.22 8.22
C LEU A 127 -10.20 8.15 8.13
N PHE A 128 -9.57 7.28 8.92
CA PHE A 128 -8.13 6.98 8.81
C PHE A 128 -7.78 6.40 7.43
N GLY A 129 -8.54 5.42 6.97
CA GLY A 129 -8.38 4.88 5.60
C GLY A 129 -8.60 5.93 4.51
N ALA A 130 -9.61 6.79 4.67
CA ALA A 130 -9.88 7.90 3.76
C ALA A 130 -8.73 8.92 3.73
N ALA A 131 -8.12 9.24 4.89
CA ALA A 131 -6.96 10.13 4.98
C ALA A 131 -5.74 9.54 4.24
N ILE A 132 -5.50 8.23 4.37
CA ILE A 132 -4.47 7.52 3.61
C ILE A 132 -4.77 7.60 2.11
N GLY A 133 -5.99 7.21 1.71
CA GLY A 133 -6.39 7.19 0.30
C GLY A 133 -6.27 8.55 -0.37
N THR A 134 -6.79 9.61 0.27
CA THR A 134 -6.69 10.98 -0.27
C THR A 134 -5.25 11.49 -0.30
N GLY A 135 -4.39 11.07 0.65
CA GLY A 135 -2.95 11.33 0.61
C GLY A 135 -2.27 10.69 -0.60
N PHE A 136 -2.61 9.44 -0.90
CA PHE A 136 -2.12 8.75 -2.11
C PHE A 136 -2.69 9.30 -3.42
N VAL A 137 -3.81 10.03 -3.39
CA VAL A 137 -4.32 10.77 -4.57
C VAL A 137 -3.51 12.04 -4.81
N ALA A 138 -3.35 12.86 -3.75
CA ALA A 138 -2.69 14.15 -3.84
C ALA A 138 -1.17 14.03 -4.00
N GLY A 139 -0.57 13.01 -3.39
CA GLY A 139 0.88 12.81 -3.37
C GLY A 139 1.50 12.72 -4.75
N PRO A 140 1.12 11.76 -5.59
CA PRO A 140 1.72 11.58 -6.91
C PRO A 140 1.55 12.80 -7.83
N ALA A 141 0.41 13.50 -7.76
CA ALA A 141 0.20 14.74 -8.51
C ALA A 141 1.25 15.79 -8.13
N LEU A 142 1.43 15.99 -6.83
CA LEU A 142 2.41 16.95 -6.32
C LEU A 142 3.84 16.48 -6.65
N GLY A 143 4.16 15.20 -6.48
CA GLY A 143 5.46 14.64 -6.81
C GLY A 143 5.83 14.82 -8.29
N GLY A 144 4.90 14.48 -9.19
CA GLY A 144 5.08 14.68 -10.62
C GLY A 144 5.20 16.16 -11.02
N LEU A 145 4.38 17.04 -10.41
CA LEU A 145 4.43 18.48 -10.68
C LEU A 145 5.76 19.09 -10.23
N PHE A 146 6.29 18.66 -9.09
CA PHE A 146 7.53 19.19 -8.54
C PHE A 146 8.80 18.52 -9.11
N SER A 147 8.68 17.40 -9.84
CA SER A 147 9.83 16.69 -10.41
C SER A 147 10.64 17.48 -11.43
N GLY A 148 10.10 18.52 -12.02
CA GLY A 148 10.79 19.40 -12.98
C GLY A 148 11.21 20.73 -12.40
N LEU A 149 11.10 20.97 -11.09
CA LEU A 149 11.43 22.23 -10.46
C LEU A 149 12.87 22.22 -9.93
N GLY A 150 13.65 23.22 -10.37
CA GLY A 150 15.03 23.44 -9.94
C GLY A 150 16.08 22.81 -10.88
N ASP A 151 17.35 23.22 -10.67
CA ASP A 151 18.50 22.76 -11.46
C ASP A 151 19.14 21.47 -10.91
N GLY A 152 18.50 20.88 -9.90
CA GLY A 152 18.98 19.66 -9.23
C GLY A 152 18.47 18.37 -9.88
N PRO A 153 18.92 17.21 -9.36
CA PRO A 153 18.42 15.91 -9.81
C PRO A 153 16.91 15.81 -9.70
N LEU A 154 16.25 15.08 -10.65
CA LEU A 154 14.79 14.92 -10.72
C LEU A 154 14.11 14.53 -9.39
N HIS A 155 14.81 13.77 -8.55
CA HIS A 155 14.27 13.33 -7.26
C HIS A 155 14.35 14.40 -6.16
N GLN A 156 15.22 15.41 -6.27
CA GLN A 156 15.52 16.33 -5.18
C GLN A 156 14.29 17.11 -4.70
N ALA A 157 13.60 17.79 -5.60
CA ALA A 157 12.44 18.61 -5.26
C ALA A 157 11.27 17.79 -4.68
N PRO A 158 10.85 16.64 -5.25
CA PRO A 158 9.81 15.79 -4.67
C PRO A 158 10.15 15.25 -3.28
N PHE A 159 11.42 14.88 -3.02
CA PHE A 159 11.81 14.39 -1.70
C PHE A 159 11.91 15.54 -0.67
N LEU A 160 12.33 16.74 -1.06
CA LEU A 160 12.26 17.93 -0.20
C LEU A 160 10.80 18.33 0.08
N LEU A 161 9.92 18.22 -0.90
CA LEU A 161 8.48 18.41 -0.71
C LEU A 161 7.93 17.41 0.34
N ALA A 162 8.27 16.12 0.20
CA ALA A 162 7.89 15.09 1.16
C ALA A 162 8.44 15.37 2.57
N ALA A 163 9.68 15.84 2.67
CA ALA A 163 10.28 16.29 3.94
C ALA A 163 9.51 17.48 4.53
N GLY A 164 9.13 18.46 3.71
CA GLY A 164 8.31 19.61 4.12
C GLY A 164 6.95 19.19 4.70
N PHE A 165 6.25 18.29 4.04
CA PHE A 165 5.02 17.69 4.57
C PHE A 165 5.29 16.90 5.85
N GLY A 166 6.38 16.17 5.92
CA GLY A 166 6.82 15.46 7.13
C GLY A 166 7.05 16.42 8.31
N ILE A 167 7.67 17.57 8.08
CA ILE A 167 7.88 18.63 9.10
C ILE A 167 6.53 19.17 9.60
N ILE A 168 5.59 19.43 8.69
CA ILE A 168 4.25 19.89 9.07
C ILE A 168 3.55 18.82 9.92
N ALA A 169 3.60 17.55 9.52
CA ALA A 169 3.05 16.44 10.29
C ALA A 169 3.70 16.31 11.66
N LEU A 170 5.04 16.47 11.74
CA LEU A 170 5.81 16.45 12.97
C LEU A 170 5.36 17.57 13.93
N VAL A 171 5.32 18.82 13.46
CA VAL A 171 4.88 19.98 14.25
C VAL A 171 3.44 19.82 14.74
N LEU A 172 2.54 19.35 13.89
CA LEU A 172 1.16 19.05 14.28
C LEU A 172 1.08 17.94 15.31
N SER A 173 1.92 16.91 15.20
CA SER A 173 1.99 15.80 16.16
C SER A 173 2.44 16.23 17.55
N MET A 174 3.29 17.27 17.65
CA MET A 174 3.71 17.85 18.93
C MET A 174 2.53 18.46 19.72
N ARG A 175 1.47 18.88 19.04
CA ARG A 175 0.23 19.40 19.67
C ARG A 175 -0.72 18.29 20.13
N LEU A 176 -0.47 17.05 19.77
CA LEU A 176 -1.28 15.92 20.22
C LEU A 176 -1.02 15.68 21.71
N ARG A 177 -2.09 15.45 22.46
CA ARG A 177 -1.96 14.96 23.86
C ARG A 177 -1.57 13.48 23.83
N GLU A 178 -0.84 13.03 24.86
CA GLU A 178 -0.60 11.59 25.03
C GLU A 178 -1.94 10.85 25.14
N SER A 179 -2.02 9.69 24.51
CA SER A 179 -3.12 8.76 24.77
C SER A 179 -2.92 8.25 26.20
N ALA A 180 -3.98 8.27 27.01
CA ALA A 180 -3.91 7.61 28.30
C ALA A 180 -3.58 6.13 28.01
N ALA A 181 -2.31 5.78 28.15
CA ALA A 181 -1.91 4.39 28.12
C ALA A 181 -2.73 3.72 29.22
N LYS A 182 -3.70 2.88 28.84
CA LYS A 182 -4.21 1.93 29.81
C LYS A 182 -2.98 1.19 30.30
N ALA A 183 -2.72 1.30 31.61
CA ALA A 183 -1.69 0.49 32.27
C ALA A 183 -1.73 -0.90 31.65
N PRO A 184 -0.58 -1.54 31.36
CA PRO A 184 -0.57 -2.85 30.73
C PRO A 184 -1.52 -3.73 31.57
N ALA A 185 -2.76 -3.93 31.07
CA ALA A 185 -3.52 -5.05 31.59
C ALA A 185 -2.55 -6.23 31.50
N GLU A 186 -2.45 -7.07 32.51
CA GLU A 186 -1.64 -8.28 32.50
C GLU A 186 -1.86 -8.99 31.16
N LYS A 187 -1.10 -8.57 30.16
CA LYS A 187 -1.19 -9.15 28.83
C LYS A 187 -0.48 -10.49 28.97
N ALA A 188 -1.22 -11.55 28.73
CA ALA A 188 -0.65 -12.86 28.54
C ALA A 188 0.64 -12.73 27.72
N PRO A 189 1.71 -13.46 28.06
CA PRO A 189 3.01 -13.35 27.40
C PRO A 189 2.81 -13.41 25.87
N PRO A 190 3.48 -12.54 25.11
CA PRO A 190 3.25 -12.40 23.68
C PRO A 190 3.52 -13.77 23.02
N THR A 191 2.50 -14.33 22.41
CA THR A 191 2.63 -15.59 21.66
C THR A 191 3.73 -15.43 20.60
N PRO A 192 4.74 -16.30 20.53
CA PRO A 192 5.80 -16.24 19.53
C PRO A 192 5.24 -16.12 18.11
N LEU A 193 5.90 -15.35 17.24
CA LEU A 193 5.43 -15.11 15.88
C LEU A 193 5.17 -16.41 15.12
N GLY A 194 6.07 -17.39 15.24
CA GLY A 194 5.91 -18.71 14.61
C GLY A 194 4.64 -19.44 15.06
N VAL A 195 4.28 -19.36 16.35
CA VAL A 195 3.04 -19.96 16.87
C VAL A 195 1.83 -19.23 16.30
N ARG A 196 1.86 -17.91 16.21
CA ARG A 196 0.75 -17.11 15.61
C ARG A 196 0.55 -17.44 14.12
N ILE A 197 1.63 -17.51 13.36
CA ILE A 197 1.58 -17.92 11.95
C ILE A 197 1.00 -19.34 11.83
N MET A 198 1.50 -20.29 12.63
CA MET A 198 1.03 -21.68 12.60
C MET A 198 -0.45 -21.78 12.99
N THR A 199 -0.91 -20.99 13.96
CA THR A 199 -2.31 -20.94 14.36
C THR A 199 -3.20 -20.43 13.21
N VAL A 200 -2.78 -19.37 12.50
CA VAL A 200 -3.51 -18.87 11.33
C VAL A 200 -3.51 -19.90 10.21
N LEU A 201 -2.36 -20.51 9.90
CA LEU A 201 -2.25 -21.48 8.81
C LEU A 201 -3.03 -22.80 9.09
N ARG A 202 -3.28 -23.14 10.36
CA ARG A 202 -4.11 -24.28 10.74
C ARG A 202 -5.59 -23.95 10.95
N SER A 203 -5.97 -22.69 10.83
CA SER A 203 -7.34 -22.20 11.00
C SER A 203 -8.01 -21.90 9.66
N GLU A 204 -9.30 -21.56 9.70
CA GLU A 204 -10.03 -21.08 8.53
C GLU A 204 -9.45 -19.78 7.94
N LEU A 205 -8.68 -19.03 8.74
CA LEU A 205 -8.01 -17.82 8.31
C LEU A 205 -6.84 -18.05 7.33
N ALA A 206 -6.38 -19.30 7.17
CA ALA A 206 -5.33 -19.64 6.20
C ALA A 206 -5.69 -19.23 4.77
N LEU A 207 -6.94 -19.45 4.36
CA LEU A 207 -7.40 -19.04 3.02
C LEU A 207 -7.48 -17.52 2.87
N TYR A 208 -7.86 -16.81 3.92
CA TYR A 208 -7.83 -15.34 3.93
C TYR A 208 -6.40 -14.80 3.88
N ALA A 209 -5.47 -15.41 4.62
CA ALA A 209 -4.05 -15.07 4.56
C ALA A 209 -3.46 -15.27 3.15
N LEU A 210 -3.77 -16.40 2.52
CA LEU A 210 -3.39 -16.68 1.14
C LEU A 210 -4.03 -15.69 0.16
N ALA A 211 -5.30 -15.37 0.34
CA ALA A 211 -6.00 -14.38 -0.49
C ALA A 211 -5.35 -12.99 -0.40
N PHE A 212 -5.00 -12.54 0.81
CA PHE A 212 -4.29 -11.27 1.01
C PHE A 212 -2.90 -11.28 0.39
N PHE A 213 -2.17 -12.38 0.55
CA PHE A 213 -0.85 -12.55 -0.06
C PHE A 213 -0.95 -12.46 -1.58
N CYS A 214 -1.84 -13.22 -2.22
CA CYS A 214 -2.03 -13.23 -3.67
C CYS A 214 -2.50 -11.86 -4.19
N LEU A 215 -3.46 -11.21 -3.51
CA LEU A 215 -3.98 -9.90 -3.91
C LEU A 215 -2.87 -8.84 -3.90
N ASN A 216 -2.08 -8.77 -2.83
CA ASN A 216 -1.04 -7.75 -2.70
C ASN A 216 0.19 -8.07 -3.54
N LEU A 217 0.55 -9.33 -3.72
CA LEU A 217 1.61 -9.75 -4.64
C LEU A 217 1.25 -9.36 -6.07
N SER A 218 0.02 -9.65 -6.48
CA SER A 218 -0.51 -9.30 -7.80
C SER A 218 -0.53 -7.79 -8.03
N PHE A 219 -1.03 -7.02 -7.06
CA PHE A 219 -1.10 -5.55 -7.18
C PHE A 219 0.28 -4.90 -7.19
N ALA A 220 1.24 -5.44 -6.44
CA ALA A 220 2.62 -4.96 -6.42
C ALA A 220 3.33 -5.11 -7.78
N GLN A 221 2.97 -6.13 -8.59
CA GLN A 221 3.43 -6.24 -9.98
C GLN A 221 2.96 -5.04 -10.82
N VAL A 222 1.70 -4.67 -10.65
CA VAL A 222 1.13 -3.48 -11.32
C VAL A 222 1.82 -2.22 -10.84
N GLU A 223 1.91 -2.02 -9.52
CA GLU A 223 2.51 -0.82 -8.89
C GLU A 223 3.93 -0.55 -9.42
N ALA A 224 4.77 -1.59 -9.46
CA ALA A 224 6.16 -1.46 -9.88
C ALA A 224 6.32 -1.32 -11.40
N SER A 225 5.53 -2.06 -12.20
CA SER A 225 5.74 -2.17 -13.63
C SER A 225 4.92 -1.17 -14.45
N PHE A 226 3.88 -0.58 -13.84
CA PHE A 226 3.01 0.36 -14.53
C PHE A 226 3.75 1.62 -14.96
N ILE A 227 4.64 2.14 -14.12
CA ILE A 227 5.44 3.33 -14.47
C ILE A 227 6.40 3.01 -15.62
N LEU A 228 7.00 1.81 -15.61
CA LEU A 228 7.86 1.35 -16.69
C LEU A 228 7.09 1.22 -18.01
N LEU A 229 5.86 0.70 -17.94
CA LEU A 229 4.95 0.64 -19.09
C LEU A 229 4.65 2.04 -19.65
N LEU A 230 4.34 3.02 -18.79
CA LEU A 230 4.03 4.39 -19.22
C LEU A 230 5.22 5.05 -19.91
N ARG A 231 6.43 4.85 -19.37
CA ARG A 231 7.67 5.35 -19.96
C ARG A 231 7.93 4.70 -21.31
N ASP A 232 7.89 3.37 -21.39
CA ASP A 232 8.32 2.63 -22.58
C ASP A 232 7.28 2.64 -23.71
N TYR A 233 5.98 2.77 -23.35
CA TYR A 233 4.89 2.68 -24.33
C TYR A 233 4.30 4.04 -24.71
N LEU A 234 4.31 5.03 -23.80
CA LEU A 234 3.76 6.37 -24.02
C LEU A 234 4.81 7.48 -23.98
N ASP A 235 6.07 7.16 -23.70
CA ASP A 235 7.14 8.13 -23.49
C ASP A 235 6.79 9.18 -22.41
N PHE A 236 6.09 8.75 -21.36
CA PHE A 236 5.69 9.62 -20.27
C PHE A 236 6.86 9.94 -19.36
N GLY A 237 7.00 11.21 -18.99
CA GLY A 237 7.86 11.65 -17.92
C GLY A 237 7.16 11.60 -16.55
N ALA A 238 7.88 12.02 -15.51
CA ALA A 238 7.39 11.99 -14.12
C ALA A 238 6.10 12.81 -13.92
N THR A 239 5.93 13.93 -14.62
CA THR A 239 4.74 14.80 -14.50
C THR A 239 3.48 14.12 -15.05
N GLN A 240 3.53 13.56 -16.27
CA GLN A 240 2.39 12.86 -16.88
C GLN A 240 2.04 11.61 -16.05
N THR A 241 3.05 10.89 -15.60
CA THR A 241 2.90 9.74 -14.70
C THR A 241 2.21 10.16 -13.39
N GLY A 242 2.60 11.28 -12.80
CA GLY A 242 1.97 11.84 -11.60
C GLY A 242 0.48 12.11 -11.77
N TRP A 243 0.07 12.69 -12.89
CA TRP A 243 -1.35 12.92 -13.20
C TRP A 243 -2.13 11.61 -13.35
N LEU A 244 -1.54 10.60 -13.97
CA LEU A 244 -2.20 9.31 -14.12
C LEU A 244 -2.33 8.57 -12.78
N PHE A 245 -1.32 8.66 -11.89
CA PHE A 245 -1.45 8.15 -10.52
C PHE A 245 -2.49 8.91 -9.70
N THR A 246 -2.68 10.20 -9.96
CA THR A 246 -3.80 10.96 -9.37
C THR A 246 -5.14 10.41 -9.83
N TYR A 247 -5.29 10.14 -11.13
CA TYR A 247 -6.48 9.48 -11.67
C TYR A 247 -6.73 8.11 -11.00
N ILE A 248 -5.69 7.28 -10.86
CA ILE A 248 -5.73 6.00 -10.13
C ILE A 248 -6.27 6.19 -8.71
N GLY A 249 -5.72 7.17 -8.00
CA GLY A 249 -6.13 7.47 -6.64
C GLY A 249 -7.60 7.90 -6.55
N VAL A 250 -8.06 8.74 -7.47
CA VAL A 250 -9.47 9.14 -7.56
C VAL A 250 -10.38 7.93 -7.80
N CYS A 251 -10.01 7.02 -8.70
CA CYS A 251 -10.75 5.78 -8.94
C CYS A 251 -10.89 4.93 -7.67
N ILE A 252 -9.80 4.74 -6.92
CA ILE A 252 -9.81 3.97 -5.67
C ILE A 252 -10.70 4.65 -4.62
N VAL A 253 -10.62 5.97 -4.47
CA VAL A 253 -11.46 6.73 -3.53
C VAL A 253 -12.94 6.61 -3.91
N LEU A 254 -13.31 6.72 -5.18
CA LEU A 254 -14.70 6.56 -5.63
C LEU A 254 -15.26 5.19 -5.28
N VAL A 255 -14.47 4.13 -5.46
CA VAL A 255 -14.87 2.77 -5.05
C VAL A 255 -15.09 2.71 -3.54
N GLN A 256 -14.14 3.20 -2.75
CA GLN A 256 -14.20 3.11 -1.29
C GLN A 256 -15.24 4.06 -0.68
N ALA A 257 -15.54 5.20 -1.30
CA ALA A 257 -16.51 6.17 -0.79
C ALA A 257 -17.97 5.71 -0.88
N GLY A 258 -18.30 4.81 -1.83
CA GLY A 258 -19.70 4.42 -2.01
C GLY A 258 -19.94 3.14 -2.79
N LEU A 259 -19.22 2.90 -3.88
CA LEU A 259 -19.47 1.76 -4.76
C LEU A 259 -19.27 0.42 -4.06
N ILE A 260 -18.35 0.35 -3.09
CA ILE A 260 -18.12 -0.87 -2.32
C ILE A 260 -19.36 -1.31 -1.52
N ASN A 261 -20.11 -0.37 -0.94
CA ASN A 261 -21.31 -0.68 -0.17
C ASN A 261 -22.40 -1.30 -1.06
N ILE A 262 -22.50 -0.81 -2.30
CA ILE A 262 -23.42 -1.35 -3.31
C ILE A 262 -23.00 -2.77 -3.70
N ALA A 263 -21.70 -2.97 -3.98
CA ALA A 263 -21.18 -4.28 -4.35
C ALA A 263 -21.35 -5.31 -3.23
N VAL A 264 -21.05 -4.94 -1.98
CA VAL A 264 -21.24 -5.82 -0.82
C VAL A 264 -22.71 -6.14 -0.59
N LYS A 265 -23.62 -5.20 -0.82
CA LYS A 265 -25.08 -5.46 -0.72
C LYS A 265 -25.56 -6.47 -1.78
N TRP A 266 -25.00 -6.46 -2.98
CA TRP A 266 -25.41 -7.34 -4.06
C TRP A 266 -24.74 -8.72 -4.03
N PHE A 267 -23.43 -8.75 -3.75
CA PHE A 267 -22.62 -9.96 -3.88
C PHE A 267 -22.18 -10.55 -2.53
N GLY A 268 -22.38 -9.83 -1.41
CA GLY A 268 -21.77 -10.16 -0.13
C GLY A 268 -20.27 -9.85 -0.14
N GLU A 269 -19.59 -9.97 1.02
CA GLU A 269 -18.17 -9.62 1.15
C GLU A 269 -17.28 -10.50 0.26
N VAL A 270 -17.37 -11.83 0.39
CA VAL A 270 -16.56 -12.77 -0.41
C VAL A 270 -16.88 -12.66 -1.90
N GLY A 271 -18.16 -12.44 -2.27
CA GLY A 271 -18.56 -12.22 -3.65
C GLY A 271 -17.99 -10.92 -4.23
N THR A 272 -17.90 -9.86 -3.42
CA THR A 272 -17.28 -8.58 -3.82
C THR A 272 -15.78 -8.75 -4.06
N VAL A 273 -15.07 -9.57 -3.25
CA VAL A 273 -13.67 -9.94 -3.53
C VAL A 273 -13.56 -10.63 -4.90
N GLY A 274 -14.45 -11.57 -5.20
CA GLY A 274 -14.47 -12.26 -6.50
C GLY A 274 -14.73 -11.31 -7.67
N PHE A 275 -15.69 -10.41 -7.55
CA PHE A 275 -15.99 -9.40 -8.56
C PHE A 275 -14.76 -8.48 -8.79
N GLY A 276 -14.17 -7.95 -7.71
CA GLY A 276 -12.98 -7.12 -7.80
C GLY A 276 -11.78 -7.88 -8.39
N ALA A 277 -11.52 -9.13 -7.96
CA ALA A 277 -10.45 -9.95 -8.50
C ALA A 277 -10.66 -10.25 -10.00
N SER A 278 -11.90 -10.39 -10.47
CA SER A 278 -12.20 -10.57 -11.90
C SER A 278 -11.87 -9.31 -12.71
N LEU A 279 -12.17 -8.12 -12.19
CA LEU A 279 -11.79 -6.84 -12.81
C LEU A 279 -10.26 -6.66 -12.83
N LEU A 280 -9.57 -6.99 -11.74
CA LEU A 280 -8.12 -6.94 -11.63
C LEU A 280 -7.48 -7.87 -12.65
N LEU A 281 -7.94 -9.12 -12.73
CA LEU A 281 -7.47 -10.12 -13.71
C LEU A 281 -7.66 -9.64 -15.14
N PHE A 282 -8.85 -9.15 -15.46
CA PHE A 282 -9.16 -8.60 -16.79
C PHE A 282 -8.20 -7.46 -17.15
N GLY A 283 -8.06 -6.47 -16.26
CA GLY A 283 -7.15 -5.34 -16.48
C GLY A 283 -5.71 -5.78 -16.70
N GLN A 284 -5.21 -6.73 -15.90
CA GLN A 284 -3.82 -7.24 -16.03
C GLN A 284 -3.61 -8.02 -17.33
N ILE A 285 -4.54 -8.89 -17.71
CA ILE A 285 -4.43 -9.65 -18.98
C ILE A 285 -4.41 -8.69 -20.15
N ILE A 286 -5.34 -7.73 -20.22
CA ILE A 286 -5.39 -6.77 -21.32
C ILE A 286 -4.13 -5.91 -21.35
N THR A 287 -3.63 -5.45 -20.18
CA THR A 287 -2.37 -4.67 -20.13
C THR A 287 -1.16 -5.50 -20.59
N ALA A 288 -1.09 -6.78 -20.23
CA ALA A 288 -0.04 -7.68 -20.71
C ALA A 288 -0.11 -7.87 -22.23
N LEU A 289 -1.30 -8.04 -22.80
CA LEU A 289 -1.51 -8.18 -24.24
C LEU A 289 -1.21 -6.88 -25.01
N LEU A 290 -1.56 -5.72 -24.46
CA LEU A 290 -1.21 -4.41 -25.03
C LEU A 290 0.30 -4.23 -25.12
N SER A 291 1.04 -4.64 -24.12
CA SER A 291 2.51 -4.46 -24.07
C SER A 291 3.28 -5.38 -25.05
N VAL A 292 2.63 -6.37 -25.64
CA VAL A 292 3.19 -7.20 -26.74
C VAL A 292 2.65 -6.84 -28.12
N GLY A 293 1.87 -5.74 -28.22
CA GLY A 293 1.30 -5.31 -29.50
C GLY A 293 0.18 -6.20 -30.04
N PHE A 294 -0.37 -7.12 -29.23
CA PHE A 294 -1.36 -8.09 -29.68
C PHE A 294 -2.77 -7.51 -29.84
N LEU A 295 -3.08 -6.43 -29.14
CA LEU A 295 -4.40 -5.78 -29.16
C LEU A 295 -4.35 -4.41 -29.82
N ILE A 296 -5.23 -4.23 -30.81
CA ILE A 296 -5.75 -2.95 -31.33
C ILE A 296 -4.66 -1.92 -31.71
N GLY A 297 -3.69 -2.22 -32.60
CA GLY A 297 -2.92 -1.22 -33.31
C GLY A 297 -2.59 0.09 -32.56
N ASP A 298 -1.75 0.92 -33.08
CA ASP A 298 -1.29 2.18 -32.45
C ASP A 298 -2.36 3.27 -32.28
N ALA A 299 -3.64 2.92 -32.49
CA ALA A 299 -4.76 3.85 -32.33
C ALA A 299 -5.15 3.99 -30.85
N TYR A 300 -4.98 5.21 -30.30
CA TYR A 300 -5.42 5.58 -28.95
C TYR A 300 -4.76 4.83 -27.78
N PRO A 301 -3.44 4.73 -27.70
CA PRO A 301 -2.75 3.96 -26.65
C PRO A 301 -3.09 4.47 -25.22
N LEU A 302 -3.24 5.78 -25.05
CA LEU A 302 -3.63 6.38 -23.77
C LEU A 302 -5.02 5.92 -23.31
N ALA A 303 -6.00 5.88 -24.22
CA ALA A 303 -7.36 5.45 -23.85
C ALA A 303 -7.39 3.98 -23.43
N GLN A 304 -6.61 3.12 -24.08
CA GLN A 304 -6.48 1.71 -23.74
C GLN A 304 -5.85 1.53 -22.35
N ILE A 305 -4.76 2.26 -22.06
CA ILE A 305 -4.11 2.24 -20.74
C ILE A 305 -5.04 2.77 -19.66
N VAL A 306 -5.77 3.87 -19.91
CA VAL A 306 -6.75 4.41 -18.94
C VAL A 306 -7.85 3.39 -18.65
N LEU A 307 -8.38 2.71 -19.67
CA LEU A 307 -9.44 1.70 -19.49
C LEU A 307 -8.96 0.51 -18.66
N THR A 308 -7.79 -0.05 -19.00
CA THR A 308 -7.23 -1.19 -18.27
C THR A 308 -6.85 -0.83 -16.86
N THR A 309 -6.26 0.35 -16.66
CA THR A 309 -5.92 0.89 -15.33
C THR A 309 -7.18 1.09 -14.49
N THR A 310 -8.27 1.57 -15.07
CA THR A 310 -9.56 1.69 -14.37
C THR A 310 -10.02 0.33 -13.85
N ALA A 311 -9.97 -0.71 -14.68
CA ALA A 311 -10.34 -2.07 -14.28
C ALA A 311 -9.45 -2.59 -13.13
N VAL A 312 -8.13 -2.36 -13.20
CA VAL A 312 -7.18 -2.73 -12.16
C VAL A 312 -7.49 -2.00 -10.84
N CYS A 313 -7.70 -0.68 -10.89
CA CYS A 313 -7.95 0.15 -9.70
C CYS A 313 -9.29 -0.22 -9.03
N PHE A 314 -10.33 -0.41 -9.82
CA PHE A 314 -11.63 -0.86 -9.31
C PHE A 314 -11.51 -2.27 -8.75
N GLY A 315 -10.78 -3.15 -9.44
CA GLY A 315 -10.51 -4.50 -8.99
C GLY A 315 -9.87 -4.56 -7.61
N PHE A 316 -8.78 -3.85 -7.41
CA PHE A 316 -8.10 -3.76 -6.11
C PHE A 316 -8.95 -3.01 -5.07
N GLY A 317 -9.59 -1.90 -5.49
CA GLY A 317 -10.44 -1.07 -4.63
C GLY A 317 -11.63 -1.81 -4.04
N PHE A 318 -12.23 -2.74 -4.77
CA PHE A 318 -13.28 -3.64 -4.26
C PHE A 318 -12.71 -4.79 -3.43
N SER A 319 -11.64 -5.43 -3.91
CA SER A 319 -11.12 -6.66 -3.30
C SER A 319 -10.51 -6.44 -1.92
N ASN A 320 -9.67 -5.44 -1.74
CA ASN A 320 -8.88 -5.27 -0.52
C ASN A 320 -9.75 -4.99 0.73
N PRO A 321 -10.68 -4.00 0.72
CA PRO A 321 -11.53 -3.76 1.88
C PRO A 321 -12.60 -4.85 2.10
N ALA A 322 -13.14 -5.44 1.03
CA ALA A 322 -14.08 -6.55 1.15
C ALA A 322 -13.42 -7.80 1.77
N LEU A 323 -12.17 -8.09 1.38
CA LEU A 323 -11.38 -9.17 1.97
C LEU A 323 -11.08 -8.91 3.45
N SER A 324 -10.79 -7.65 3.80
CA SER A 324 -10.58 -7.25 5.20
C SER A 324 -11.84 -7.46 6.05
N ALA A 325 -13.01 -7.10 5.54
CA ALA A 325 -14.28 -7.31 6.21
C ALA A 325 -14.59 -8.80 6.37
N ALA A 326 -14.44 -9.59 5.29
CA ALA A 326 -14.67 -11.03 5.32
C ALA A 326 -13.73 -11.77 6.31
N ALA A 327 -12.45 -11.42 6.33
CA ALA A 327 -11.49 -11.98 7.28
C ALA A 327 -11.81 -11.60 8.75
N SER A 328 -12.27 -10.35 8.97
CA SER A 328 -12.70 -9.88 10.29
C SER A 328 -13.90 -10.65 10.81
N ASN A 329 -14.89 -10.92 9.95
CA ASN A 329 -16.08 -11.70 10.31
C ASN A 329 -15.73 -13.17 10.57
N ALA A 330 -14.78 -13.75 9.85
CA ALA A 330 -14.30 -15.12 10.05
C ALA A 330 -13.47 -15.29 11.33
N ALA A 331 -12.77 -14.26 11.81
CA ALA A 331 -11.90 -14.33 12.98
C ALA A 331 -12.64 -14.47 14.32
N GLY A 332 -13.96 -14.15 14.39
CA GLY A 332 -14.75 -14.18 15.62
C GLY A 332 -14.32 -13.15 16.67
N LYS A 333 -15.12 -12.97 17.73
CA LYS A 333 -14.93 -11.90 18.73
C LYS A 333 -13.72 -12.08 19.67
N THR A 334 -13.26 -13.31 19.88
CA THR A 334 -12.27 -13.65 20.94
C THR A 334 -10.80 -13.60 20.46
N THR A 335 -10.53 -13.71 19.15
CA THR A 335 -9.17 -13.78 18.61
C THR A 335 -8.82 -12.66 17.63
N MET A 336 -9.69 -11.66 17.50
CA MET A 336 -9.71 -10.67 16.44
C MET A 336 -8.38 -9.92 16.20
N GLY A 337 -7.75 -9.38 17.24
CA GLY A 337 -6.59 -8.47 17.05
C GLY A 337 -5.32 -9.19 16.57
N GLY A 338 -4.99 -10.33 17.16
CA GLY A 338 -3.76 -11.07 16.85
C GLY A 338 -3.83 -11.81 15.52
N ALA A 339 -4.98 -12.42 15.21
CA ALA A 339 -5.18 -13.18 13.99
C ALA A 339 -5.26 -12.25 12.75
N LEU A 340 -6.04 -11.16 12.83
CA LEU A 340 -6.10 -10.16 11.77
C LEU A 340 -4.75 -9.49 11.51
N GLY A 341 -3.97 -9.16 12.55
CA GLY A 341 -2.61 -8.65 12.39
C GLY A 341 -1.70 -9.63 11.66
N THR A 342 -1.85 -10.95 11.90
CA THR A 342 -1.10 -11.96 11.18
C THR A 342 -1.54 -12.06 9.71
N VAL A 343 -2.84 -12.04 9.45
CA VAL A 343 -3.40 -12.04 8.08
C VAL A 343 -2.93 -10.79 7.30
N GLN A 344 -2.93 -9.61 7.92
CA GLN A 344 -2.37 -8.38 7.32
C GLN A 344 -0.85 -8.47 7.10
N GLY A 345 -0.13 -9.21 7.93
CA GLY A 345 1.28 -9.52 7.70
C GLY A 345 1.51 -10.27 6.39
N PHE A 346 0.61 -11.20 6.01
CA PHE A 346 0.68 -11.88 4.70
C PHE A 346 0.43 -10.92 3.53
N ALA A 347 -0.42 -9.89 3.70
CA ALA A 347 -0.58 -8.83 2.70
C ALA A 347 0.75 -8.09 2.46
N SER A 348 1.42 -7.68 3.53
CA SER A 348 2.73 -7.00 3.43
C SER A 348 3.81 -7.89 2.84
N LEU A 349 3.84 -9.18 3.19
CA LEU A 349 4.75 -10.15 2.57
C LEU A 349 4.47 -10.32 1.07
N GLY A 350 3.19 -10.36 0.67
CA GLY A 350 2.79 -10.40 -0.74
C GLY A 350 3.28 -9.16 -1.50
N GLN A 351 3.11 -7.97 -0.92
CA GLN A 351 3.61 -6.72 -1.51
C GLN A 351 5.13 -6.73 -1.69
N VAL A 352 5.88 -7.11 -0.64
CA VAL A 352 7.35 -7.19 -0.73
C VAL A 352 7.78 -8.20 -1.79
N ALA A 353 7.21 -9.41 -1.77
CA ALA A 353 7.53 -10.44 -2.76
C ALA A 353 7.20 -9.97 -4.19
N GLY A 354 6.07 -9.30 -4.38
CA GLY A 354 5.68 -8.73 -5.66
C GLY A 354 6.68 -7.69 -6.17
N LEU A 355 7.08 -6.74 -5.33
CA LEU A 355 8.08 -5.73 -5.69
C LEU A 355 9.45 -6.33 -6.01
N VAL A 356 9.89 -7.33 -5.25
CA VAL A 356 11.17 -8.04 -5.50
C VAL A 356 11.15 -8.77 -6.84
N LEU A 357 10.02 -9.38 -7.21
CA LEU A 357 9.90 -10.15 -8.45
C LEU A 357 9.65 -9.28 -9.68
N ALA A 358 9.04 -8.11 -9.53
CA ALA A 358 8.60 -7.27 -10.65
C ALA A 358 9.76 -6.84 -11.56
N GLY A 359 10.88 -6.40 -10.98
CA GLY A 359 12.04 -5.94 -11.75
C GLY A 359 12.72 -7.04 -12.56
N PRO A 360 13.09 -8.18 -11.96
CA PRO A 360 13.62 -9.32 -12.72
C PRO A 360 12.66 -9.80 -13.81
N LEU A 361 11.36 -9.91 -13.53
CA LEU A 361 10.36 -10.27 -14.54
C LEU A 361 10.32 -9.25 -15.68
N TYR A 362 10.37 -7.96 -15.37
CA TYR A 362 10.41 -6.92 -16.39
C TYR A 362 11.67 -7.05 -17.28
N GLN A 363 12.84 -7.36 -16.71
CA GLN A 363 14.09 -7.54 -17.46
C GLN A 363 14.09 -8.76 -18.40
N LEU A 364 13.23 -9.75 -18.16
CA LEU A 364 13.11 -10.92 -19.05
C LEU A 364 12.56 -10.55 -20.44
N GLY A 365 11.79 -9.48 -20.57
CA GLY A 365 11.25 -9.08 -21.87
C GLY A 365 10.23 -7.95 -21.81
N GLY A 366 10.22 -7.14 -20.77
CA GLY A 366 9.34 -5.98 -20.67
C GLY A 366 8.09 -6.18 -19.80
N SER A 367 7.15 -5.26 -19.93
CA SER A 367 6.01 -5.12 -19.00
C SER A 367 5.04 -6.32 -19.00
N HIS A 368 4.95 -7.07 -20.10
CA HIS A 368 4.01 -8.20 -20.16
C HIS A 368 4.32 -9.32 -19.18
N TYR A 369 5.57 -9.53 -18.78
CA TYR A 369 5.93 -10.56 -17.79
C TYR A 369 5.40 -10.25 -16.38
N PRO A 370 5.63 -9.05 -15.79
CA PRO A 370 5.04 -8.72 -14.49
C PRO A 370 3.51 -8.72 -14.50
N PHE A 371 2.87 -8.14 -15.54
CA PHE A 371 1.41 -8.15 -15.65
C PHE A 371 0.85 -9.56 -15.83
N GLY A 372 1.50 -10.41 -16.63
CA GLY A 372 1.13 -11.82 -16.79
C GLY A 372 1.28 -12.62 -15.49
N PHE A 373 2.38 -12.43 -14.76
CA PHE A 373 2.58 -13.05 -13.45
C PHE A 373 1.54 -12.56 -12.43
N GLY A 374 1.24 -11.26 -12.44
CA GLY A 374 0.15 -10.68 -11.64
C GLY A 374 -1.20 -11.31 -11.97
N ALA A 375 -1.50 -11.53 -13.25
CA ALA A 375 -2.70 -12.22 -13.69
C ALA A 375 -2.77 -13.67 -13.19
N CYS A 376 -1.67 -14.42 -13.24
CA CYS A 376 -1.61 -15.78 -12.68
C CYS A 376 -1.90 -15.78 -11.17
N THR A 377 -1.33 -14.85 -10.42
CA THR A 377 -1.58 -14.76 -8.96
C THR A 377 -3.00 -14.29 -8.64
N THR A 378 -3.58 -13.41 -9.46
CA THR A 378 -5.01 -13.03 -9.35
C THR A 378 -5.93 -14.20 -9.69
N PHE A 379 -5.56 -15.04 -10.64
CA PHE A 379 -6.31 -16.25 -10.95
C PHE A 379 -6.31 -17.24 -9.76
N ILE A 380 -5.16 -17.40 -9.08
CA ILE A 380 -5.09 -18.18 -7.83
C ILE A 380 -6.01 -17.56 -6.76
N LEU A 381 -6.04 -16.23 -6.63
CA LEU A 381 -6.96 -15.55 -5.73
C LEU A 381 -8.42 -15.88 -6.04
N LEU A 382 -8.82 -15.92 -7.32
CA LEU A 382 -10.17 -16.31 -7.70
C LEU A 382 -10.52 -17.74 -7.30
N ILE A 383 -9.57 -18.68 -7.44
CA ILE A 383 -9.75 -20.06 -6.96
C ILE A 383 -9.98 -20.06 -5.44
N VAL A 384 -9.17 -19.32 -4.67
CA VAL A 384 -9.33 -19.19 -3.23
C VAL A 384 -10.70 -18.61 -2.87
N VAL A 385 -11.17 -17.59 -3.59
CA VAL A 385 -12.50 -16.99 -3.38
C VAL A 385 -13.62 -18.00 -3.66
N ILE A 386 -13.51 -18.83 -4.70
CA ILE A 386 -14.49 -19.88 -5.01
C ILE A 386 -14.54 -20.90 -3.85
N VAL A 387 -13.38 -21.29 -3.31
CA VAL A 387 -13.31 -22.20 -2.15
C VAL A 387 -13.94 -21.56 -0.91
N LEU A 388 -13.63 -20.28 -0.63
CA LEU A 388 -14.23 -19.54 0.49
C LEU A 388 -15.76 -19.45 0.37
N LYS A 389 -16.29 -19.21 -0.85
CA LYS A 389 -17.74 -19.09 -1.08
C LYS A 389 -18.48 -20.42 -0.91
N ARG A 390 -17.80 -21.55 -1.14
CA ARG A 390 -18.40 -22.90 -0.99
C ARG A 390 -18.40 -23.39 0.46
N ARG A 391 -17.60 -22.78 1.35
CA ARG A 391 -17.60 -23.16 2.77
C ARG A 391 -18.89 -22.64 3.42
N PRO A 392 -19.61 -23.48 4.16
CA PRO A 392 -20.77 -23.02 4.90
C PRO A 392 -20.32 -21.96 5.90
N THR A 393 -20.94 -20.78 5.86
CA THR A 393 -20.76 -19.74 6.85
C THR A 393 -21.22 -20.32 8.19
N ILE A 394 -20.30 -20.64 9.09
CA ILE A 394 -20.66 -20.98 10.47
C ILE A 394 -21.25 -19.68 11.03
N LYS A 395 -22.59 -19.59 11.01
CA LYS A 395 -23.29 -18.53 11.75
C LYS A 395 -22.85 -18.67 13.20
N ALA A 396 -22.10 -17.67 13.69
CA ALA A 396 -21.82 -17.56 15.11
C ALA A 396 -23.17 -17.55 15.83
N ALA A 397 -23.43 -18.62 16.59
CA ALA A 397 -24.58 -18.71 17.49
C ALA A 397 -24.41 -17.73 18.66
#